data_1141985c90dbb509919ef684bd90c831
#
_entry.id   1141985c90dbb509919ef684bd90c831
#
_cell.length_a   1.000
_cell.length_b   1.000
_cell.length_c   1.000
_cell.angle_alpha   90.00
_cell.angle_beta   90.00
_cell.angle_gamma   90.00
#
_symmetry.space_group_name_H-M   'P 1'
#
loop_
_entity.id
_entity.type
_entity.pdbx_description
1 polymer ?
#
loop_
_entity_poly.entity_id
_entity_poly.type
_entity_poly.pdbx_seq_one_letter_code
_entity_poly.pdbx_strand_id
1 'polypeptide(L)'
;PWFQGSVPDSEYGDRRKDTMEVRIYKEAISKIDKTKLDKDLVSLFSHIKNYFPKFVPPHIYLYSSVVDPQNVTDPIFLREDENMLFVDITGFLGDGNKNYSGLDLYFQKSMNPENLVPKISMFFASRLVPAPMDQQKFLDQMVYQGKIQILQDAFLPNVPEHLKMNYSKEQ
;
A
#
# COMPACT_ATOMS: atom_id res chain seq x y z
N PRO A 1 -3.94 -10.11 13.33
CA PRO A 1 -5.30 -9.58 13.12
C PRO A 1 -6.27 -10.68 12.73
N TRP A 2 -7.55 -10.53 13.05
CA TRP A 2 -8.63 -11.48 12.76
C TRP A 2 -8.72 -11.90 11.26
N PHE A 3 -8.25 -11.09 10.35
CA PHE A 3 -8.18 -11.39 8.91
C PHE A 3 -7.00 -12.28 8.49
N GLN A 4 -6.06 -12.55 9.38
CA GLN A 4 -4.92 -13.45 9.14
C GLN A 4 -5.14 -14.89 9.67
N GLY A 5 -6.36 -15.20 10.12
CA GLY A 5 -6.75 -16.48 10.69
C GLY A 5 -7.34 -16.36 12.09
N SER A 6 -7.81 -17.47 12.66
CA SER A 6 -8.35 -17.46 14.02
C SER A 6 -7.19 -17.36 15.03
N VAL A 7 -7.04 -16.18 15.60
CA VAL A 7 -6.10 -15.92 16.68
C VAL A 7 -6.88 -15.88 17.99
N PRO A 8 -6.47 -16.55 19.07
CA PRO A 8 -7.14 -16.49 20.36
C PRO A 8 -7.22 -15.05 20.90
N ASP A 9 -8.33 -14.69 21.53
CA ASP A 9 -8.53 -13.35 22.12
C ASP A 9 -7.43 -12.95 23.11
N SER A 10 -6.83 -13.93 23.81
CA SER A 10 -5.69 -13.73 24.70
C SER A 10 -4.47 -13.15 23.98
N GLU A 11 -4.18 -13.61 22.76
CA GLU A 11 -3.04 -13.11 21.98
C GLU A 11 -3.23 -11.64 21.56
N TYR A 12 -4.47 -11.21 21.25
CA TYR A 12 -4.76 -9.78 21.00
C TYR A 12 -4.50 -8.94 22.26
N GLY A 13 -4.84 -9.46 23.45
CA GLY A 13 -4.57 -8.81 24.72
C GLY A 13 -3.08 -8.63 24.97
N ASP A 14 -2.28 -9.61 24.62
CA ASP A 14 -0.82 -9.59 24.84
C ASP A 14 -0.13 -8.68 23.81
N ARG A 15 -0.52 -8.70 22.55
CA ARG A 15 -0.03 -7.75 21.52
C ARG A 15 -0.29 -6.29 21.91
N ARG A 16 -1.45 -5.98 22.51
CA ARG A 16 -1.75 -4.63 23.01
C ARG A 16 -0.85 -4.18 24.15
N LYS A 17 -0.22 -5.12 24.87
CA LYS A 17 0.72 -4.84 25.97
C LYS A 17 2.16 -4.83 25.48
N ASP A 18 2.43 -5.34 24.27
CA ASP A 18 3.77 -5.31 23.70
C ASP A 18 4.22 -3.88 23.46
N THR A 19 5.21 -3.46 24.22
CA THR A 19 5.72 -2.08 24.19
C THR A 19 6.37 -1.76 22.84
N MET A 20 6.91 -2.74 22.13
CA MET A 20 7.54 -2.57 20.83
C MET A 20 6.46 -2.36 19.75
N GLU A 21 5.44 -3.20 19.69
CA GLU A 21 4.34 -3.07 18.74
C GLU A 21 3.59 -1.74 18.95
N VAL A 22 3.28 -1.38 20.18
CA VAL A 22 2.64 -0.11 20.51
C VAL A 22 3.49 1.08 20.10
N ARG A 23 4.81 1.01 20.28
CA ARG A 23 5.74 2.07 19.85
C ARG A 23 5.75 2.22 18.34
N ILE A 24 5.86 1.12 17.59
CA ILE A 24 5.85 1.12 16.12
C ILE A 24 4.55 1.69 15.61
N TYR A 25 3.41 1.27 16.16
CA TYR A 25 2.10 1.80 15.81
C TYR A 25 2.01 3.32 16.01
N LYS A 26 2.43 3.80 17.20
CA LYS A 26 2.43 5.24 17.49
C LYS A 26 3.34 6.03 16.57
N GLU A 27 4.50 5.48 16.24
CA GLU A 27 5.42 6.10 15.27
C GLU A 27 4.77 6.17 13.88
N ALA A 28 4.22 5.07 13.38
CA ALA A 28 3.61 4.99 12.06
C ALA A 28 2.41 5.96 11.95
N ILE A 29 1.48 5.93 12.89
CA ILE A 29 0.30 6.79 12.83
C ILE A 29 0.65 8.28 12.98
N SER A 30 1.70 8.61 13.70
CA SER A 30 2.14 10.01 13.87
C SER A 30 2.69 10.63 12.58
N LYS A 31 3.13 9.80 11.63
CA LYS A 31 3.67 10.25 10.34
C LYS A 31 2.61 10.40 9.26
N ILE A 32 1.39 9.92 9.52
CA ILE A 32 0.28 9.98 8.58
C ILE A 32 -0.61 11.17 8.92
N ASP A 33 -0.65 12.16 8.03
CA ASP A 33 -1.66 13.20 8.07
C ASP A 33 -3.00 12.62 7.60
N LYS A 34 -3.86 12.32 8.58
CA LYS A 34 -5.16 11.70 8.32
C LYS A 34 -6.04 12.55 7.42
N THR A 35 -6.05 13.88 7.64
CA THR A 35 -6.89 14.78 6.83
C THR A 35 -6.45 14.82 5.38
N LYS A 36 -5.14 14.83 5.15
CA LYS A 36 -4.57 14.75 3.80
C LYS A 36 -4.86 13.38 3.18
N LEU A 37 -4.62 12.30 3.92
CA LEU A 37 -4.88 10.94 3.44
C LEU A 37 -6.34 10.75 3.02
N ASP A 38 -7.31 11.19 3.82
CA ASP A 38 -8.73 11.09 3.50
C ASP A 38 -9.06 11.83 2.18
N LYS A 39 -8.53 13.04 1.98
CA LYS A 39 -8.71 13.80 0.74
C LYS A 39 -8.08 13.10 -0.47
N ASP A 40 -6.87 12.61 -0.32
CA ASP A 40 -6.13 11.95 -1.40
C ASP A 40 -6.82 10.64 -1.81
N LEU A 41 -7.36 9.87 -0.85
CA LEU A 41 -8.11 8.65 -1.10
C LEU A 41 -9.45 8.92 -1.78
N VAL A 42 -10.19 9.95 -1.36
CA VAL A 42 -11.43 10.37 -2.03
C VAL A 42 -11.14 10.77 -3.48
N SER A 43 -10.08 11.53 -3.71
CA SER A 43 -9.65 11.90 -5.06
C SER A 43 -9.28 10.67 -5.91
N LEU A 44 -8.44 9.77 -5.37
CA LEU A 44 -8.04 8.53 -6.02
C LEU A 44 -9.26 7.69 -6.45
N PHE A 45 -10.18 7.42 -5.53
CA PHE A 45 -11.33 6.57 -5.83
C PHE A 45 -12.34 7.24 -6.76
N SER A 46 -12.43 8.57 -6.72
CA SER A 46 -13.24 9.33 -7.68
C SER A 46 -12.69 9.20 -9.10
N HIS A 47 -11.36 9.29 -9.26
CA HIS A 47 -10.72 9.07 -10.56
C HIS A 47 -10.89 7.62 -11.04
N ILE A 48 -10.67 6.63 -10.18
CA ILE A 48 -10.91 5.22 -10.54
C ILE A 48 -12.36 5.04 -11.02
N LYS A 49 -13.34 5.57 -10.29
CA LYS A 49 -14.76 5.44 -10.63
C LYS A 49 -15.13 6.11 -11.96
N ASN A 50 -14.46 7.19 -12.33
CA ASN A 50 -14.67 7.85 -13.62
C ASN A 50 -14.29 6.95 -14.81
N TYR A 51 -13.21 6.17 -14.68
CA TYR A 51 -12.78 5.22 -15.72
C TYR A 51 -13.47 3.86 -15.58
N PHE A 52 -13.82 3.46 -14.37
CA PHE A 52 -14.46 2.19 -14.05
C PHE A 52 -15.76 2.42 -13.25
N PRO A 53 -16.88 2.73 -13.91
CA PRO A 53 -18.13 3.11 -13.22
C PRO A 53 -18.69 2.08 -12.25
N LYS A 54 -18.34 0.78 -12.46
CA LYS A 54 -18.73 -0.32 -11.56
C LYS A 54 -17.83 -0.44 -10.32
N PHE A 55 -16.76 0.33 -10.22
CA PHE A 55 -15.88 0.31 -9.07
C PHE A 55 -16.61 0.81 -7.82
N VAL A 56 -16.52 0.04 -6.75
CA VAL A 56 -17.04 0.40 -5.43
C VAL A 56 -15.85 0.65 -4.51
N PRO A 57 -15.67 1.88 -3.99
CA PRO A 57 -14.57 2.16 -3.05
C PRO A 57 -14.65 1.24 -1.83
N PRO A 58 -13.55 0.63 -1.39
CA PRO A 58 -13.54 -0.20 -0.20
C PRO A 58 -13.55 0.61 1.10
N HIS A 59 -13.93 -0.04 2.18
CA HIS A 59 -13.65 0.46 3.53
C HIS A 59 -12.17 0.26 3.86
N ILE A 60 -11.49 1.34 4.27
CA ILE A 60 -10.04 1.29 4.51
C ILE A 60 -9.76 1.14 6.00
N TYR A 61 -8.90 0.17 6.32
CA TYR A 61 -8.42 -0.11 7.67
C TYR A 61 -6.90 0.01 7.70
N LEU A 62 -6.41 0.98 8.47
CA LEU A 62 -4.98 1.11 8.75
C LEU A 62 -4.64 0.25 9.95
N TYR A 63 -3.62 -0.58 9.82
CA TYR A 63 -3.14 -1.40 10.93
C TYR A 63 -1.61 -1.40 10.96
N SER A 64 -1.03 -1.86 12.04
CA SER A 64 0.41 -2.10 12.14
C SER A 64 0.68 -3.57 12.40
N SER A 65 1.71 -4.09 11.76
CA SER A 65 2.26 -5.41 12.02
C SER A 65 3.65 -5.33 12.65
N VAL A 66 4.24 -6.47 12.94
CA VAL A 66 5.68 -6.55 13.20
C VAL A 66 6.41 -6.25 11.89
N VAL A 67 7.47 -5.45 11.94
CA VAL A 67 8.29 -5.17 10.76
C VAL A 67 9.00 -6.46 10.35
N ASP A 68 8.49 -7.06 9.30
CA ASP A 68 9.02 -8.26 8.66
C ASP A 68 9.23 -7.95 7.16
N PRO A 69 10.34 -8.39 6.54
CA PRO A 69 10.60 -8.14 5.13
C PRO A 69 9.45 -8.52 4.20
N GLN A 70 8.72 -9.59 4.47
CA GLN A 70 7.59 -10.02 3.64
C GLN A 70 6.37 -9.11 3.82
N ASN A 71 6.07 -8.68 5.04
CA ASN A 71 4.89 -7.86 5.32
C ASN A 71 5.05 -6.41 4.86
N VAL A 72 6.26 -5.85 4.95
CA VAL A 72 6.50 -4.44 4.60
C VAL A 72 6.67 -4.20 3.09
N THR A 73 7.00 -5.24 2.31
CA THR A 73 7.11 -5.13 0.84
C THR A 73 5.76 -5.19 0.15
N ASP A 74 4.78 -5.89 0.72
CA ASP A 74 3.40 -5.97 0.22
C ASP A 74 2.39 -5.55 1.33
N PRO A 75 2.33 -4.25 1.66
CA PRO A 75 1.59 -3.77 2.81
C PRO A 75 0.08 -3.66 2.59
N ILE A 76 -0.45 -4.10 1.43
CA ILE A 76 -1.85 -3.87 1.05
C ILE A 76 -2.55 -5.20 0.80
N PHE A 77 -3.68 -5.39 1.48
CA PHE A 77 -4.52 -6.57 1.33
C PHE A 77 -6.00 -6.19 1.18
N LEU A 78 -6.66 -6.74 0.16
CA LEU A 78 -8.10 -6.55 -0.07
C LEU A 78 -8.86 -7.82 0.29
N ARG A 79 -9.81 -7.69 1.19
CA ARG A 79 -10.82 -8.71 1.47
C ARG A 79 -12.05 -8.43 0.59
N GLU A 80 -12.16 -9.16 -0.51
CA GLU A 80 -13.14 -8.87 -1.57
C GLU A 80 -14.58 -9.12 -1.12
N ASP A 81 -14.82 -10.16 -0.31
CA ASP A 81 -16.14 -10.56 0.20
C ASP A 81 -16.81 -9.47 1.05
N GLU A 82 -16.02 -8.68 1.77
CA GLU A 82 -16.51 -7.59 2.62
C GLU A 82 -16.14 -6.19 2.08
N ASN A 83 -15.47 -6.13 0.94
CA ASN A 83 -14.95 -4.90 0.33
C ASN A 83 -14.12 -4.06 1.32
N MET A 84 -13.19 -4.71 2.02
CA MET A 84 -12.32 -4.11 3.03
C MET A 84 -10.87 -4.10 2.55
N LEU A 85 -10.26 -2.91 2.51
CA LEU A 85 -8.84 -2.73 2.20
C LEU A 85 -8.05 -2.53 3.49
N PHE A 86 -7.13 -3.44 3.74
CA PHE A 86 -6.21 -3.36 4.87
C PHE A 86 -4.87 -2.83 4.39
N VAL A 87 -4.37 -1.80 5.08
CA VAL A 87 -3.09 -1.18 4.77
C VAL A 87 -2.20 -1.24 6.01
N ASP A 88 -1.08 -1.93 5.88
CA ASP A 88 -0.07 -2.00 6.93
C ASP A 88 0.78 -0.73 6.92
N ILE A 89 0.53 0.13 7.91
CA ILE A 89 1.23 1.42 8.01
C ILE A 89 2.70 1.27 8.44
N THR A 90 3.13 0.10 8.88
CA THR A 90 4.55 -0.17 9.16
C THR A 90 5.42 -0.18 7.90
N GLY A 91 4.81 -0.36 6.73
CA GLY A 91 5.46 -0.17 5.43
C GLY A 91 5.73 1.28 5.04
N PHE A 92 5.41 2.27 5.91
CA PHE A 92 5.47 3.70 5.59
C PHE A 92 6.10 4.54 6.71
N LEU A 93 7.05 3.97 7.45
CA LEU A 93 7.75 4.67 8.56
C LEU A 93 8.77 5.71 8.10
N GLY A 94 9.09 5.74 6.82
CA GLY A 94 10.07 6.66 6.24
C GLY A 94 11.40 6.00 5.93
N ASP A 95 12.05 6.52 4.88
CA ASP A 95 13.37 6.08 4.44
C ASP A 95 14.40 6.13 5.59
N GLY A 96 15.26 5.13 5.66
CA GLY A 96 16.28 5.02 6.71
C GLY A 96 15.75 4.74 8.12
N ASN A 97 14.46 4.35 8.28
CA ASN A 97 13.95 3.96 9.58
C ASN A 97 14.70 2.75 10.11
N LYS A 98 15.12 2.81 11.40
CA LYS A 98 15.89 1.74 12.05
C LYS A 98 15.19 0.36 12.04
N ASN A 99 13.85 0.34 11.99
CA ASN A 99 13.09 -0.89 11.93
C ASN A 99 13.21 -1.58 10.55
N TYR A 100 13.74 -0.90 9.53
CA TYR A 100 14.02 -1.44 8.20
C TYR A 100 15.47 -1.95 8.04
N SER A 101 16.21 -2.04 9.13
CA SER A 101 17.56 -2.61 9.12
C SER A 101 17.54 -4.03 8.55
N GLY A 102 18.33 -4.28 7.52
CA GLY A 102 18.38 -5.58 6.82
C GLY A 102 17.49 -5.68 5.58
N LEU A 103 16.63 -4.69 5.31
CA LEU A 103 15.94 -4.60 4.03
C LEU A 103 16.86 -3.97 2.97
N ASP A 104 16.70 -4.38 1.71
CA ASP A 104 17.39 -3.74 0.60
C ASP A 104 17.05 -2.25 0.52
N LEU A 105 18.06 -1.42 0.28
CA LEU A 105 17.92 0.04 0.19
C LEU A 105 16.88 0.47 -0.85
N TYR A 106 16.73 -0.32 -1.91
CA TYR A 106 15.72 -0.09 -2.94
C TYR A 106 14.30 -0.07 -2.35
N PHE A 107 13.96 -1.05 -1.50
CA PHE A 107 12.66 -1.08 -0.84
C PHE A 107 12.50 0.05 0.16
N GLN A 108 13.52 0.31 0.99
CA GLN A 108 13.47 1.35 2.01
C GLN A 108 13.12 2.73 1.43
N LYS A 109 13.65 3.06 0.24
CA LYS A 109 13.40 4.34 -0.44
C LYS A 109 11.94 4.59 -0.82
N SER A 110 11.17 3.53 -1.00
CA SER A 110 9.73 3.61 -1.31
C SER A 110 8.81 3.47 -0.08
N MET A 111 9.40 3.42 1.13
CA MET A 111 8.66 3.18 2.38
C MET A 111 8.38 4.47 3.14
N ASN A 112 8.04 5.53 2.41
CA ASN A 112 7.69 6.83 2.99
C ASN A 112 6.17 7.00 3.06
N PRO A 113 5.63 7.82 3.99
CA PRO A 113 4.21 8.14 4.05
C PRO A 113 3.64 8.68 2.73
N GLU A 114 4.45 9.38 1.93
CA GLU A 114 4.07 9.90 0.62
C GLU A 114 3.79 8.81 -0.42
N ASN A 115 4.36 7.61 -0.25
CA ASN A 115 4.15 6.46 -1.14
C ASN A 115 2.87 5.66 -0.83
N LEU A 116 2.16 5.96 0.27
CA LEU A 116 0.99 5.19 0.69
C LEU A 116 -0.12 5.21 -0.37
N VAL A 117 -0.56 6.38 -0.80
CA VAL A 117 -1.62 6.52 -1.81
C VAL A 117 -1.17 6.03 -3.19
N PRO A 118 0.05 6.33 -3.68
CA PRO A 118 0.62 5.71 -4.88
C PRO A 118 0.62 4.17 -4.85
N LYS A 119 0.98 3.55 -3.74
CA LYS A 119 0.94 2.08 -3.61
C LYS A 119 -0.50 1.54 -3.66
N ILE A 120 -1.47 2.21 -3.03
CA ILE A 120 -2.89 1.85 -3.16
C ILE A 120 -3.35 1.99 -4.63
N SER A 121 -2.95 3.07 -5.31
CA SER A 121 -3.25 3.25 -6.73
C SER A 121 -2.70 2.12 -7.60
N MET A 122 -1.44 1.75 -7.39
CA MET A 122 -0.77 0.64 -8.09
C MET A 122 -1.49 -0.69 -7.82
N PHE A 123 -1.89 -0.94 -6.58
CA PHE A 123 -2.65 -2.13 -6.20
C PHE A 123 -3.95 -2.25 -7.00
N PHE A 124 -4.74 -1.17 -7.12
CA PHE A 124 -5.97 -1.20 -7.92
C PHE A 124 -5.70 -1.23 -9.41
N ALA A 125 -4.71 -0.50 -9.91
CA ALA A 125 -4.34 -0.53 -11.32
C ALA A 125 -3.96 -1.95 -11.79
N SER A 126 -3.16 -2.67 -11.00
CA SER A 126 -2.77 -4.05 -11.30
C SER A 126 -3.95 -5.04 -11.32
N ARG A 127 -4.99 -4.79 -10.52
CA ARG A 127 -6.20 -5.65 -10.49
C ARG A 127 -7.19 -5.32 -11.60
N LEU A 128 -7.18 -4.08 -12.09
CA LEU A 128 -8.07 -3.62 -13.17
C LEU A 128 -7.52 -3.93 -14.56
N VAL A 129 -6.22 -4.13 -14.69
CA VAL A 129 -5.58 -4.58 -15.94
C VAL A 129 -5.61 -6.09 -16.01
N PRO A 130 -6.18 -6.69 -17.08
CA PRO A 130 -6.11 -8.13 -17.27
C PRO A 130 -4.64 -8.60 -17.33
N ALA A 131 -4.34 -9.67 -16.59
CA ALA A 131 -3.02 -10.29 -16.62
C ALA A 131 -2.68 -10.76 -18.07
N PRO A 132 -1.41 -10.73 -18.46
CA PRO A 132 -1.00 -11.19 -19.78
C PRO A 132 -1.29 -12.68 -19.94
N MET A 133 -1.70 -13.08 -21.16
CA MET A 133 -2.01 -14.48 -21.49
C MET A 133 -0.78 -15.39 -21.35
N ASP A 134 0.39 -14.86 -21.69
CA ASP A 134 1.68 -15.53 -21.53
C ASP A 134 2.59 -14.70 -20.62
N GLN A 135 2.70 -15.14 -19.36
CA GLN A 135 3.53 -14.49 -18.36
C GLN A 135 5.04 -14.70 -18.57
N GLN A 136 5.44 -15.60 -19.47
CA GLN A 136 6.86 -15.85 -19.77
C GLN A 136 7.39 -14.93 -20.87
N LYS A 137 6.52 -14.30 -21.66
CA LYS A 137 6.95 -13.38 -22.71
C LYS A 137 7.28 -12.01 -22.13
N PHE A 138 8.53 -11.63 -22.28
CA PHE A 138 9.03 -10.34 -21.82
C PHE A 138 8.22 -9.14 -22.36
N LEU A 139 7.88 -9.15 -23.65
CA LEU A 139 7.10 -8.10 -24.27
C LEU A 139 5.69 -7.98 -23.64
N ASP A 140 5.02 -9.11 -23.38
CA ASP A 140 3.69 -9.11 -22.77
C ASP A 140 3.73 -8.54 -21.35
N GLN A 141 4.80 -8.84 -20.61
CA GLN A 141 5.05 -8.25 -19.28
C GLN A 141 5.32 -6.75 -19.38
N MET A 142 6.13 -6.30 -20.33
CA MET A 142 6.36 -4.85 -20.52
C MET A 142 5.06 -4.11 -20.85
N VAL A 143 4.25 -4.65 -21.75
CA VAL A 143 2.95 -4.06 -22.11
C VAL A 143 2.00 -4.03 -20.91
N TYR A 144 2.00 -5.09 -20.11
CA TYR A 144 1.19 -5.17 -18.89
C TYR A 144 1.59 -4.09 -17.88
N GLN A 145 2.89 -3.95 -17.60
CA GLN A 145 3.41 -2.92 -16.71
C GLN A 145 3.12 -1.50 -17.26
N GLY A 146 3.29 -1.28 -18.56
CA GLY A 146 2.93 -0.01 -19.19
C GLY A 146 1.45 0.36 -19.02
N LYS A 147 0.54 -0.61 -19.12
CA LYS A 147 -0.90 -0.39 -18.88
C LYS A 147 -1.17 0.00 -17.42
N ILE A 148 -0.50 -0.64 -16.45
CA ILE A 148 -0.61 -0.29 -15.03
C ILE A 148 -0.16 1.15 -14.80
N GLN A 149 0.97 1.57 -15.37
CA GLN A 149 1.50 2.92 -15.25
C GLN A 149 0.56 3.97 -15.83
N ILE A 150 0.00 3.72 -17.01
CA ILE A 150 -1.00 4.62 -17.62
C ILE A 150 -2.23 4.79 -16.73
N LEU A 151 -2.71 3.70 -16.11
CA LEU A 151 -3.81 3.79 -15.16
C LEU A 151 -3.43 4.57 -13.90
N GLN A 152 -2.21 4.38 -13.37
CA GLN A 152 -1.75 5.17 -12.24
C GLN A 152 -1.69 6.67 -12.56
N ASP A 153 -1.27 7.05 -13.76
CA ASP A 153 -1.27 8.43 -14.21
C ASP A 153 -2.70 9.01 -14.27
N ALA A 154 -3.64 8.24 -14.79
CA ALA A 154 -5.04 8.62 -14.83
C ALA A 154 -5.68 8.72 -13.43
N PHE A 155 -5.30 7.87 -12.50
CA PHE A 155 -5.81 7.84 -11.13
C PHE A 155 -5.19 8.92 -10.25
N LEU A 156 -3.93 9.29 -10.51
CA LEU A 156 -3.13 10.22 -9.71
C LEU A 156 -2.48 11.30 -10.60
N PRO A 157 -3.27 12.13 -11.33
CA PRO A 157 -2.73 13.08 -12.33
C PRO A 157 -1.82 14.15 -11.72
N ASN A 158 -1.97 14.46 -10.44
CA ASN A 158 -1.22 15.52 -9.76
C ASN A 158 -0.10 14.98 -8.85
N VAL A 159 0.14 13.66 -8.84
CA VAL A 159 1.20 13.04 -8.03
C VAL A 159 2.47 12.92 -8.87
N PRO A 160 3.64 13.29 -8.32
CA PRO A 160 4.91 13.16 -9.02
C PRO A 160 5.19 11.74 -9.49
N GLU A 161 5.79 11.61 -10.68
CA GLU A 161 6.02 10.31 -11.32
C GLU A 161 6.90 9.38 -10.48
N HIS A 162 7.96 9.91 -9.86
CA HIS A 162 8.84 9.11 -9.00
C HIS A 162 8.10 8.42 -7.85
N LEU A 163 7.06 9.06 -7.26
CA LEU A 163 6.24 8.44 -6.22
C LEU A 163 5.35 7.33 -6.77
N LYS A 164 4.79 7.50 -7.97
CA LYS A 164 3.99 6.47 -8.65
C LYS A 164 4.83 5.26 -9.03
N MET A 165 6.07 5.50 -9.44
CA MET A 165 7.04 4.47 -9.80
C MET A 165 7.76 3.84 -8.60
N ASN A 166 7.50 4.33 -7.39
CA ASN A 166 8.22 3.95 -6.16
C ASN A 166 9.74 4.19 -6.25
N TYR A 167 10.17 5.23 -6.96
CA TYR A 167 11.57 5.64 -7.07
C TYR A 167 11.90 6.78 -6.09
N SER A 168 13.18 6.96 -5.80
CA SER A 168 13.63 8.18 -5.15
C SER A 168 13.64 9.34 -6.14
N LYS A 169 13.73 10.59 -5.63
CA LYS A 169 13.81 11.77 -6.51
C LYS A 169 15.07 11.82 -7.38
N GLU A 170 16.11 11.08 -6.97
CA GLU A 170 17.40 11.02 -7.67
C GLU A 170 17.42 9.93 -8.76
N GLN A 171 16.50 8.99 -8.74
CA GLN A 171 16.33 7.96 -9.76
C GLN A 171 15.47 8.45 -10.92
#